data_226b6848d8f86e1f38201345efbe9803
#
_entry.id   226b6848d8f86e1f38201345efbe9803
#
_cell.length_a   1.000
_cell.length_b   1.000
_cell.length_c   1.000
_cell.angle_alpha   90.00
_cell.angle_beta   90.00
_cell.angle_gamma   90.00
#
_symmetry.space_group_name_H-M   'P 1'
#
loop_
_entity.id
_entity.type
_entity.pdbx_description
1 polymer ?
#
loop_
_entity_poly.entity_id
_entity_poly.type
_entity_poly.pdbx_seq_one_letter_code
_entity_poly.pdbx_strand_id
1 'polypeptide(L)'
;MARFSLAESIRSESPAEARSIAIPAVDRYPESIGGKQCQNLIAQIEAKEVSVTAERTWAEPWPAIQVTYRNIDRLHLRLVRANWEERLREGKPSGQWIDQKDRGQILSLPILQSAAIALPSTDDYRSAIQNTSVQAVFETETIAPGAYWVVCSPREDFSESDNVVSTTLIWVSQISVVNATGHQAQRAQHTGYVVNSQSGEPIRGAKVTVWRRDRNSRPRRMLQQESVKTDQDGHYELKAESGQEAVLVVTSKIDGTIHRMLTEPERFWQRQRTSQVQRSIVLMTDRGIYRPSQQLHFKGI
;
A
#
# COMPACT_ATOMS: atom_id res chain seq x y z
N MET A 1 13.15 5.64 38.55
CA MET A 1 13.01 4.24 38.04
C MET A 1 11.62 3.66 38.32
N ALA A 2 11.15 3.54 39.56
CA ALA A 2 9.87 2.88 39.87
C ALA A 2 8.66 3.44 39.09
N ARG A 3 8.53 4.77 38.95
CA ARG A 3 7.45 5.40 38.18
C ARG A 3 7.52 5.07 36.69
N PHE A 4 8.72 5.03 36.10
CA PHE A 4 8.90 4.62 34.70
C PHE A 4 8.46 3.18 34.49
N SER A 5 8.93 2.24 35.35
CA SER A 5 8.57 0.83 35.25
C SER A 5 7.04 0.60 35.36
N LEU A 6 6.40 1.34 36.28
CA LEU A 6 4.95 1.29 36.44
C LEU A 6 4.22 1.86 35.22
N ALA A 7 4.61 3.03 34.74
CA ALA A 7 4.01 3.66 33.57
C ALA A 7 4.20 2.79 32.31
N GLU A 8 5.40 2.24 32.09
CA GLU A 8 5.68 1.36 30.97
C GLU A 8 4.84 0.07 30.99
N SER A 9 4.61 -0.52 32.18
CA SER A 9 3.83 -1.77 32.30
C SER A 9 2.36 -1.61 31.91
N ILE A 10 1.78 -0.41 32.05
CA ILE A 10 0.37 -0.15 31.73
C ILE A 10 0.18 0.63 30.43
N ARG A 11 1.26 1.04 29.76
CA ARG A 11 1.21 1.91 28.57
C ARG A 11 0.32 1.35 27.45
N SER A 12 0.35 0.06 27.22
CA SER A 12 -0.44 -0.59 26.16
C SER A 12 -1.93 -0.62 26.48
N GLU A 13 -2.30 -0.72 27.77
CA GLU A 13 -3.68 -0.81 28.22
C GLU A 13 -4.30 0.56 28.52
N SER A 14 -3.52 1.45 29.13
CA SER A 14 -3.97 2.77 29.59
C SER A 14 -2.92 3.86 29.32
N PRO A 15 -2.73 4.30 28.05
CA PRO A 15 -1.69 5.29 27.74
C PRO A 15 -1.85 6.61 28.49
N ALA A 16 -3.10 7.09 28.67
CA ALA A 16 -3.39 8.31 29.42
C ALA A 16 -2.98 8.20 30.90
N GLU A 17 -3.22 7.05 31.54
CA GLU A 17 -2.81 6.79 32.91
C GLU A 17 -1.28 6.66 33.00
N ALA A 18 -0.66 5.93 32.08
CA ALA A 18 0.81 5.82 32.01
C ALA A 18 1.47 7.20 31.91
N ARG A 19 0.92 8.09 31.08
CA ARG A 19 1.35 9.47 30.96
C ARG A 19 1.22 10.22 32.30
N SER A 20 0.08 10.11 32.96
CA SER A 20 -0.16 10.78 34.25
C SER A 20 0.79 10.32 35.36
N ILE A 21 1.18 9.05 35.35
CA ILE A 21 2.18 8.49 36.31
C ILE A 21 3.59 9.00 36.01
N ALA A 22 3.91 9.20 34.69
CA ALA A 22 5.24 9.62 34.28
C ALA A 22 5.51 11.11 34.51
N ILE A 23 4.53 12.00 34.38
CA ILE A 23 4.65 13.46 34.49
C ILE A 23 5.37 13.88 35.80
N PRO A 24 4.97 13.45 37.02
CA PRO A 24 5.60 13.90 38.24
C PRO A 24 7.08 13.47 38.38
N ALA A 25 7.52 12.45 37.62
CA ALA A 25 8.93 12.07 37.63
C ALA A 25 9.78 13.03 36.77
N VAL A 26 9.20 13.52 35.65
CA VAL A 26 9.83 14.52 34.79
C VAL A 26 9.93 15.86 35.54
N ASP A 27 8.83 16.31 36.17
CA ASP A 27 8.80 17.60 36.89
C ASP A 27 9.78 17.65 38.04
N ARG A 28 9.91 16.56 38.82
CA ARG A 28 10.69 16.53 40.05
C ARG A 28 12.15 16.14 39.83
N TYR A 29 12.43 15.32 38.79
CA TYR A 29 13.77 14.76 38.57
C TYR A 29 14.13 14.72 37.08
N PRO A 30 14.09 15.85 36.34
CA PRO A 30 14.23 15.87 34.86
C PRO A 30 15.57 15.30 34.38
N GLU A 31 16.67 15.58 35.16
CA GLU A 31 18.02 15.14 34.77
C GLU A 31 18.35 13.71 35.23
N SER A 32 17.52 13.09 36.05
CA SER A 32 17.73 11.69 36.44
C SER A 32 17.46 10.73 35.29
N ILE A 33 18.08 9.54 35.32
CA ILE A 33 17.82 8.48 34.34
C ILE A 33 16.33 8.15 34.27
N GLY A 34 15.66 8.03 35.42
CA GLY A 34 14.22 7.77 35.48
C GLY A 34 13.37 8.91 34.94
N GLY A 35 13.77 10.17 35.18
CA GLY A 35 13.11 11.35 34.60
C GLY A 35 13.21 11.39 33.08
N LYS A 36 14.40 11.18 32.53
CA LYS A 36 14.63 11.12 31.07
C LYS A 36 13.87 9.96 30.41
N GLN A 37 13.78 8.81 31.07
CA GLN A 37 12.97 7.69 30.57
C GLN A 37 11.47 8.02 30.58
N CYS A 38 10.96 8.66 31.63
CA CYS A 38 9.58 9.13 31.68
C CYS A 38 9.31 10.21 30.63
N GLN A 39 10.23 11.13 30.38
CA GLN A 39 10.10 12.12 29.31
C GLN A 39 9.99 11.47 27.93
N ASN A 40 10.84 10.48 27.63
CA ASN A 40 10.78 9.73 26.39
C ASN A 40 9.46 8.94 26.27
N LEU A 41 8.98 8.37 27.36
CA LEU A 41 7.69 7.66 27.38
C LEU A 41 6.52 8.61 27.07
N ILE A 42 6.49 9.78 27.70
CA ILE A 42 5.49 10.83 27.45
C ILE A 42 5.55 11.24 25.97
N ALA A 43 6.74 11.52 25.43
CA ALA A 43 6.91 11.89 24.03
C ALA A 43 6.40 10.79 23.07
N GLN A 44 6.62 9.51 23.38
CA GLN A 44 6.09 8.40 22.59
C GLN A 44 4.55 8.28 22.67
N ILE A 45 3.95 8.55 23.85
CA ILE A 45 2.50 8.55 24.02
C ILE A 45 1.87 9.70 23.25
N GLU A 46 2.46 10.89 23.32
CA GLU A 46 1.97 12.11 22.66
C GLU A 46 2.31 12.18 21.17
N ALA A 47 3.17 11.30 20.68
CA ALA A 47 3.57 11.29 19.28
C ALA A 47 2.36 11.17 18.35
N LYS A 48 2.33 12.03 17.34
CA LYS A 48 1.36 11.96 16.26
C LYS A 48 1.67 10.77 15.36
N GLU A 49 0.66 9.99 15.05
CA GLU A 49 0.78 8.88 14.13
C GLU A 49 -0.33 8.95 13.09
N VAL A 50 0.00 8.64 11.85
CA VAL A 50 -0.96 8.44 10.78
C VAL A 50 -0.43 7.44 9.77
N SER A 51 -1.27 6.52 9.36
CA SER A 51 -1.06 5.67 8.20
C SER A 51 -2.34 5.58 7.38
N VAL A 52 -2.17 5.52 6.07
CA VAL A 52 -3.29 5.37 5.14
C VAL A 52 -3.13 4.04 4.42
N THR A 53 -4.17 3.23 4.52
CA THR A 53 -4.30 1.99 3.76
C THR A 53 -5.43 2.15 2.76
N ALA A 54 -5.17 1.84 1.51
CA ALA A 54 -6.15 1.88 0.44
C ALA A 54 -6.03 0.62 -0.42
N GLU A 55 -7.10 0.25 -1.07
CA GLU A 55 -7.04 -0.74 -2.14
C GLU A 55 -6.07 -0.27 -3.21
N ARG A 56 -5.31 -1.19 -3.74
CA ARG A 56 -4.31 -0.88 -4.76
C ARG A 56 -4.92 -0.43 -6.08
N THR A 57 -6.08 -0.98 -6.44
CA THR A 57 -6.80 -0.65 -7.67
C THR A 57 -8.10 0.06 -7.33
N TRP A 58 -8.27 1.24 -7.88
CA TRP A 58 -9.47 2.05 -7.73
C TRP A 58 -10.29 2.00 -9.01
N ALA A 59 -11.52 1.55 -8.90
CA ALA A 59 -12.54 1.54 -9.94
C ALA A 59 -13.91 1.64 -9.27
N GLU A 60 -14.95 1.91 -10.02
CA GLU A 60 -16.31 1.82 -9.51
C GLU A 60 -16.70 0.37 -9.17
N PRO A 61 -17.42 0.17 -8.06
CA PRO A 61 -17.70 1.13 -7.01
C PRO A 61 -16.44 1.53 -6.25
N TRP A 62 -16.19 2.83 -6.09
CA TRP A 62 -14.97 3.37 -5.51
C TRP A 62 -14.72 2.85 -4.09
N PRO A 63 -13.50 2.48 -3.77
CA PRO A 63 -13.18 1.89 -2.47
C PRO A 63 -13.21 2.90 -1.32
N ALA A 64 -12.99 2.41 -0.12
CA ALA A 64 -12.72 3.24 1.04
C ALA A 64 -11.21 3.39 1.25
N ILE A 65 -10.82 4.53 1.79
CA ILE A 65 -9.52 4.79 2.39
C ILE A 65 -9.66 4.52 3.88
N GLN A 66 -8.81 3.68 4.42
CA GLN A 66 -8.71 3.44 5.86
C GLN A 66 -7.57 4.30 6.42
N VAL A 67 -7.89 5.15 7.37
CA VAL A 67 -6.94 5.99 8.10
C VAL A 67 -6.77 5.41 9.50
N THR A 68 -5.58 4.97 9.85
CA THR A 68 -5.21 4.64 11.24
C THR A 68 -4.43 5.83 11.79
N TYR A 69 -4.85 6.38 12.92
CA TYR A 69 -4.28 7.62 13.45
C TYR A 69 -4.28 7.67 14.96
N ARG A 70 -3.42 8.54 15.51
CA ARG A 70 -3.35 8.86 16.93
C ARG A 70 -2.88 10.31 17.10
N ASN A 71 -3.48 11.00 18.07
CA ASN A 71 -3.11 12.37 18.48
C ASN A 71 -3.19 13.41 17.36
N ILE A 72 -4.14 13.22 16.43
CA ILE A 72 -4.47 14.18 15.37
C ILE A 72 -5.98 14.28 15.23
N ASP A 73 -6.48 15.46 14.92
CA ASP A 73 -7.90 15.79 14.73
C ASP A 73 -8.25 16.12 13.27
N ARG A 74 -7.24 16.27 12.42
CA ARG A 74 -7.40 16.58 11.00
C ARG A 74 -6.33 15.91 10.19
N LEU A 75 -6.73 15.42 9.02
CA LEU A 75 -5.83 14.86 8.02
C LEU A 75 -6.01 15.59 6.69
N HIS A 76 -4.90 16.09 6.16
CA HIS A 76 -4.83 16.65 4.81
C HIS A 76 -4.37 15.56 3.85
N LEU A 77 -5.02 15.52 2.68
CA LEU A 77 -4.72 14.56 1.62
C LEU A 77 -4.41 15.30 0.32
N ARG A 78 -3.47 14.75 -0.44
CA ARG A 78 -3.18 15.16 -1.82
C ARG A 78 -3.18 13.95 -2.72
N LEU A 79 -3.79 14.10 -3.89
CA LEU A 79 -3.68 13.15 -4.98
C LEU A 79 -2.71 13.73 -6.00
N VAL A 80 -1.63 13.01 -6.29
CA VAL A 80 -0.62 13.43 -7.28
C VAL A 80 -0.35 12.29 -8.25
N ARG A 81 -0.09 12.62 -9.53
CA ARG A 81 0.17 11.60 -10.54
C ARG A 81 1.54 10.97 -10.33
N ALA A 82 1.62 9.64 -10.33
CA ALA A 82 2.87 8.94 -10.12
C ALA A 82 3.65 8.73 -11.44
N ASN A 83 4.97 9.04 -11.42
CA ASN A 83 5.90 8.71 -12.51
C ASN A 83 6.33 7.23 -12.41
N TRP A 84 5.36 6.32 -12.46
CA TRP A 84 5.56 4.91 -12.18
C TRP A 84 6.53 4.21 -13.14
N GLU A 85 6.56 4.61 -14.42
CA GLU A 85 7.48 4.02 -15.41
C GLU A 85 8.94 4.34 -15.13
N GLU A 86 9.23 5.57 -14.73
CA GLU A 86 10.57 6.00 -14.35
C GLU A 86 11.02 5.25 -13.09
N ARG A 87 10.17 5.21 -12.06
CA ARG A 87 10.43 4.46 -10.83
C ARG A 87 10.66 2.97 -11.10
N LEU A 88 9.88 2.39 -12.01
CA LEU A 88 10.06 1.00 -12.43
C LEU A 88 11.46 0.80 -13.03
N ARG A 89 11.87 1.67 -13.99
CA ARG A 89 13.22 1.59 -14.59
C ARG A 89 14.33 1.80 -13.56
N GLU A 90 14.12 2.64 -12.57
CA GLU A 90 15.05 2.87 -11.45
C GLU A 90 15.09 1.72 -10.43
N GLY A 91 14.33 0.66 -10.64
CA GLY A 91 14.29 -0.50 -9.74
C GLY A 91 13.48 -0.28 -8.47
N LYS A 92 12.53 0.66 -8.49
CA LYS A 92 11.61 1.01 -7.40
C LYS A 92 10.15 0.72 -7.79
N PRO A 93 9.78 -0.52 -8.11
CA PRO A 93 8.47 -0.86 -8.67
C PRO A 93 7.31 -0.74 -7.68
N SER A 94 7.57 -0.82 -6.37
CA SER A 94 6.52 -0.75 -5.35
C SER A 94 6.44 0.61 -4.68
N GLY A 95 5.28 0.87 -4.06
CA GLY A 95 5.08 2.00 -3.17
C GLY A 95 5.48 1.74 -1.70
N GLN A 96 6.01 0.57 -1.37
CA GLN A 96 6.20 0.15 0.02
C GLN A 96 7.43 0.77 0.71
N TRP A 97 8.51 0.99 -0.03
CA TRP A 97 9.76 1.50 0.54
C TRP A 97 10.06 2.89 -0.05
N ILE A 98 9.46 3.91 0.57
CA ILE A 98 9.65 5.31 0.21
C ILE A 98 10.62 5.94 1.21
N ASP A 99 11.85 6.19 0.76
CA ASP A 99 12.82 6.91 1.57
C ASP A 99 12.55 8.43 1.57
N GLN A 100 13.30 9.18 2.36
CA GLN A 100 13.12 10.63 2.48
C GLN A 100 13.30 11.35 1.13
N LYS A 101 14.25 10.92 0.31
CA LYS A 101 14.50 11.48 -1.03
C LYS A 101 13.31 11.24 -1.95
N ASP A 102 12.80 10.00 -1.98
CA ASP A 102 11.63 9.63 -2.77
C ASP A 102 10.40 10.44 -2.35
N ARG A 103 10.20 10.60 -1.04
CA ARG A 103 9.10 11.39 -0.49
C ARG A 103 9.20 12.86 -0.87
N GLY A 104 10.40 13.46 -0.79
CA GLY A 104 10.64 14.82 -1.27
C GLY A 104 10.31 14.99 -2.76
N GLN A 105 10.66 14.01 -3.59
CA GLN A 105 10.28 14.00 -5.01
C GLN A 105 8.76 13.90 -5.20
N ILE A 106 8.07 13.03 -4.45
CA ILE A 106 6.60 12.90 -4.51
C ILE A 106 5.92 14.20 -4.10
N LEU A 107 6.40 14.86 -3.04
CA LEU A 107 5.86 16.11 -2.55
C LEU A 107 6.06 17.28 -3.52
N SER A 108 7.05 17.21 -4.41
CA SER A 108 7.30 18.21 -5.46
C SER A 108 6.45 18.03 -6.72
N LEU A 109 5.72 16.91 -6.86
CA LEU A 109 4.87 16.65 -8.00
C LEU A 109 3.66 17.60 -8.03
N PRO A 110 3.15 17.95 -9.24
CA PRO A 110 1.93 18.74 -9.36
C PRO A 110 0.76 18.09 -8.63
N ILE A 111 0.08 18.86 -7.80
CA ILE A 111 -1.09 18.40 -7.05
C ILE A 111 -2.27 18.37 -8.02
N LEU A 112 -2.90 17.19 -8.15
CA LEU A 112 -4.11 17.03 -8.92
C LEU A 112 -5.35 17.46 -8.13
N GLN A 113 -5.45 16.96 -6.91
CA GLN A 113 -6.54 17.30 -5.99
C GLN A 113 -6.02 17.37 -4.55
N SER A 114 -6.67 18.18 -3.73
CA SER A 114 -6.43 18.29 -2.29
C SER A 114 -7.73 18.19 -1.53
N ALA A 115 -7.67 17.56 -0.37
CA ALA A 115 -8.81 17.43 0.53
C ALA A 115 -8.34 17.48 1.99
N ALA A 116 -9.29 17.70 2.89
CA ALA A 116 -9.06 17.55 4.32
C ALA A 116 -10.25 16.83 4.95
N ILE A 117 -9.96 15.92 5.88
CA ILE A 117 -10.97 15.21 6.66
C ILE A 117 -10.76 15.51 8.14
N ALA A 118 -11.87 15.75 8.85
CA ALA A 118 -11.86 15.81 10.29
C ALA A 118 -11.84 14.40 10.87
N LEU A 119 -11.05 14.20 11.90
CA LEU A 119 -10.91 12.94 12.61
C LEU A 119 -11.44 13.08 14.03
N PRO A 120 -12.19 12.10 14.55
CA PRO A 120 -12.56 12.07 15.96
C PRO A 120 -11.34 12.15 16.88
N SER A 121 -11.49 12.81 18.02
CA SER A 121 -10.41 12.93 19.00
C SER A 121 -9.95 11.57 19.54
N THR A 122 -8.64 11.47 19.84
CA THR A 122 -8.02 10.33 20.53
C THR A 122 -7.46 10.78 21.89
N ASP A 123 -8.30 11.40 22.72
CA ASP A 123 -7.91 11.97 24.03
C ASP A 123 -7.32 10.93 25.00
N ASP A 124 -7.58 9.65 24.76
CA ASP A 124 -7.00 8.53 25.49
C ASP A 124 -5.63 8.08 24.97
N TYR A 125 -5.08 8.77 23.98
CA TYR A 125 -3.81 8.44 23.29
C TYR A 125 -3.79 7.06 22.62
N ARG A 126 -4.96 6.47 22.34
CA ARG A 126 -5.07 5.21 21.61
C ARG A 126 -5.18 5.46 20.12
N SER A 127 -4.70 4.50 19.34
CA SER A 127 -4.90 4.55 17.89
C SER A 127 -6.35 4.29 17.54
N ALA A 128 -6.90 5.10 16.64
CA ALA A 128 -8.25 4.98 16.10
C ALA A 128 -8.21 4.68 14.61
N ILE A 129 -9.29 4.13 14.09
CA ILE A 129 -9.46 3.82 12.68
C ILE A 129 -10.67 4.57 12.14
N GLN A 130 -10.47 5.31 11.07
CA GLN A 130 -11.53 6.00 10.31
C GLN A 130 -11.55 5.48 8.88
N ASN A 131 -12.71 5.01 8.44
CA ASN A 131 -12.93 4.68 7.03
C ASN A 131 -13.67 5.82 6.34
N THR A 132 -13.16 6.25 5.20
CA THR A 132 -13.82 7.26 4.38
C THR A 132 -13.89 6.82 2.93
N SER A 133 -14.98 7.12 2.24
CA SER A 133 -15.09 6.81 0.80
C SER A 133 -14.17 7.71 0.00
N VAL A 134 -13.54 7.15 -1.04
CA VAL A 134 -12.76 7.94 -2.01
C VAL A 134 -13.60 9.06 -2.62
N GLN A 135 -14.88 8.80 -2.94
CA GLN A 135 -15.80 9.79 -3.48
C GLN A 135 -16.18 10.93 -2.50
N ALA A 136 -16.04 10.69 -1.19
CA ALA A 136 -16.25 11.75 -0.20
C ALA A 136 -15.03 12.67 -0.06
N VAL A 137 -13.87 12.25 -0.60
CA VAL A 137 -12.60 12.95 -0.45
C VAL A 137 -12.15 13.58 -1.76
N PHE A 138 -12.32 12.87 -2.89
CA PHE A 138 -11.86 13.28 -4.21
C PHE A 138 -12.99 13.30 -5.24
N GLU A 139 -12.87 14.20 -6.21
CA GLU A 139 -13.74 14.28 -7.39
C GLU A 139 -13.38 13.16 -8.37
N THR A 140 -13.93 11.98 -8.15
CA THR A 140 -13.54 10.73 -8.83
C THR A 140 -13.75 10.77 -10.34
N GLU A 141 -14.74 11.51 -10.83
CA GLU A 141 -15.06 11.66 -12.26
C GLU A 141 -13.93 12.34 -13.05
N THR A 142 -13.10 13.13 -12.37
CA THR A 142 -11.97 13.85 -13.00
C THR A 142 -10.68 13.04 -12.98
N ILE A 143 -10.66 11.88 -12.32
CA ILE A 143 -9.45 11.07 -12.19
C ILE A 143 -9.32 10.09 -13.36
N ALA A 144 -8.44 10.42 -14.31
CA ALA A 144 -8.16 9.55 -15.45
C ALA A 144 -7.45 8.23 -15.03
N PRO A 145 -7.58 7.14 -15.80
CA PRO A 145 -6.81 5.93 -15.56
C PRO A 145 -5.31 6.18 -15.48
N GLY A 146 -4.65 5.61 -14.47
CA GLY A 146 -3.22 5.78 -14.23
C GLY A 146 -2.80 5.45 -12.81
N ALA A 147 -1.52 5.69 -12.51
CA ALA A 147 -0.96 5.53 -11.19
C ALA A 147 -0.92 6.86 -10.44
N TYR A 148 -1.23 6.84 -9.16
CA TYR A 148 -1.28 8.02 -8.30
C TYR A 148 -0.71 7.74 -6.92
N TRP A 149 -0.13 8.76 -6.32
CA TRP A 149 0.18 8.80 -4.91
C TRP A 149 -0.98 9.46 -4.16
N VAL A 150 -1.49 8.78 -3.16
CA VAL A 150 -2.27 9.39 -2.08
C VAL A 150 -1.28 9.78 -1.01
N VAL A 151 -1.08 11.07 -0.82
CA VAL A 151 -0.18 11.63 0.20
C VAL A 151 -1.02 12.20 1.32
N CYS A 152 -0.70 11.87 2.56
CA CYS A 152 -1.43 12.36 3.70
C CYS A 152 -0.50 12.92 4.78
N SER A 153 -0.99 13.96 5.48
CA SER A 153 -0.26 14.67 6.54
C SER A 153 -1.24 15.30 7.53
N PRO A 154 -0.93 15.31 8.84
CA PRO A 154 -1.64 16.14 9.82
C PRO A 154 -1.50 17.65 9.55
N ARG A 155 -0.46 18.07 8.81
CA ARG A 155 -0.19 19.46 8.48
C ARG A 155 -0.56 19.76 7.02
N GLU A 156 -1.17 20.89 6.78
CA GLU A 156 -1.58 21.34 5.46
C GLU A 156 -0.40 21.63 4.52
N ASP A 157 0.73 22.09 5.07
CA ASP A 157 1.93 22.40 4.32
C ASP A 157 2.72 21.15 3.88
N PHE A 158 2.42 19.97 4.44
CA PHE A 158 3.14 18.72 4.21
C PHE A 158 4.63 18.80 4.50
N SER A 159 5.06 19.77 5.31
CA SER A 159 6.45 19.86 5.79
C SER A 159 6.81 18.60 6.55
N GLU A 160 8.02 18.06 6.34
CA GLU A 160 8.50 16.87 7.03
C GLU A 160 9.09 17.15 8.43
N SER A 161 9.29 18.44 8.77
CA SER A 161 9.81 18.83 10.09
C SER A 161 8.74 18.66 11.15
N ASP A 162 9.01 17.84 12.17
CA ASP A 162 8.08 17.52 13.27
C ASP A 162 6.67 17.13 12.77
N ASN A 163 6.64 16.28 11.76
CA ASN A 163 5.41 15.88 11.07
C ASN A 163 5.53 14.46 10.55
N VAL A 164 4.38 13.82 10.36
CA VAL A 164 4.28 12.50 9.74
C VAL A 164 3.65 12.65 8.35
N VAL A 165 4.41 12.33 7.32
CA VAL A 165 3.90 12.27 5.94
C VAL A 165 3.89 10.83 5.48
N SER A 166 2.70 10.31 5.17
CA SER A 166 2.51 8.96 4.63
C SER A 166 2.12 9.02 3.16
N THR A 167 2.57 8.03 2.39
CA THR A 167 2.30 7.94 0.95
C THR A 167 1.85 6.53 0.59
N THR A 168 0.81 6.43 -0.23
CA THR A 168 0.30 5.14 -0.74
C THR A 168 0.17 5.22 -2.26
N LEU A 169 0.72 4.23 -2.97
CA LEU A 169 0.61 4.12 -4.42
C LEU A 169 -0.67 3.35 -4.78
N ILE A 170 -1.52 3.97 -5.60
CA ILE A 170 -2.75 3.38 -6.11
C ILE A 170 -2.81 3.45 -7.64
N TRP A 171 -3.65 2.60 -8.21
CA TRP A 171 -3.94 2.57 -9.64
C TRP A 171 -5.42 2.82 -9.89
N VAL A 172 -5.74 3.87 -10.63
CA VAL A 172 -7.09 4.01 -11.18
C VAL A 172 -7.15 3.19 -12.46
N SER A 173 -7.82 2.05 -12.39
CA SER A 173 -7.82 1.07 -13.48
C SER A 173 -8.99 0.10 -13.36
N GLN A 174 -9.53 -0.32 -14.50
CA GLN A 174 -10.49 -1.42 -14.57
C GLN A 174 -9.81 -2.78 -14.77
N ILE A 175 -8.49 -2.86 -14.59
CA ILE A 175 -7.73 -4.12 -14.69
C ILE A 175 -7.45 -4.64 -13.28
N SER A 176 -7.81 -5.88 -13.04
CA SER A 176 -7.33 -6.67 -11.92
C SER A 176 -6.46 -7.81 -12.41
N VAL A 177 -5.35 -8.07 -11.72
CA VAL A 177 -4.42 -9.16 -12.06
C VAL A 177 -4.42 -10.16 -10.93
N VAL A 178 -4.76 -11.38 -11.27
CA VAL A 178 -4.82 -12.49 -10.34
C VAL A 178 -3.66 -13.43 -10.64
N ASN A 179 -2.64 -13.42 -9.80
CA ASN A 179 -1.50 -14.32 -9.96
C ASN A 179 -1.89 -15.74 -9.50
N ALA A 180 -1.81 -16.69 -10.41
CA ALA A 180 -2.02 -18.10 -10.14
C ALA A 180 -0.70 -18.86 -9.90
N THR A 181 0.40 -18.13 -9.76
CA THR A 181 1.74 -18.68 -9.51
C THR A 181 1.79 -19.24 -8.10
N GLY A 182 1.22 -20.42 -7.89
CA GLY A 182 1.25 -21.12 -6.62
C GLY A 182 2.60 -21.80 -6.36
N HIS A 183 2.83 -22.20 -5.12
CA HIS A 183 4.02 -22.97 -4.70
C HIS A 183 4.20 -24.32 -5.41
N GLN A 184 3.29 -24.68 -6.32
CA GLN A 184 3.26 -25.95 -7.06
C GLN A 184 3.73 -25.85 -8.51
N ALA A 185 4.11 -24.66 -9.02
CA ALA A 185 4.60 -24.54 -10.37
C ALA A 185 5.83 -25.45 -10.56
N GLN A 186 5.63 -26.58 -11.23
CA GLN A 186 6.72 -27.51 -11.61
C GLN A 186 7.70 -26.87 -12.59
N ARG A 187 7.31 -25.75 -13.19
CA ARG A 187 8.09 -24.93 -14.11
C ARG A 187 8.19 -23.52 -13.56
N ALA A 188 9.30 -22.87 -13.80
CA ALA A 188 9.49 -21.45 -13.50
C ALA A 188 8.64 -20.62 -14.46
N GLN A 189 7.38 -20.35 -14.07
CA GLN A 189 6.38 -19.64 -14.87
C GLN A 189 5.64 -18.63 -14.02
N HIS A 190 5.40 -17.43 -14.57
CA HIS A 190 4.40 -16.50 -14.07
C HIS A 190 3.09 -16.80 -14.80
N THR A 191 2.12 -17.33 -14.10
CA THR A 191 0.80 -17.62 -14.66
C THR A 191 -0.27 -16.87 -13.88
N GLY A 192 -1.36 -16.54 -14.53
CA GLY A 192 -2.47 -15.87 -13.89
C GLY A 192 -3.55 -15.45 -14.85
N TYR A 193 -4.43 -14.60 -14.36
CA TYR A 193 -5.58 -14.11 -15.09
C TYR A 193 -5.63 -12.59 -15.03
N VAL A 194 -6.05 -11.99 -16.14
CA VAL A 194 -6.39 -10.57 -16.21
C VAL A 194 -7.89 -10.47 -16.36
N VAL A 195 -8.51 -9.80 -15.40
CA VAL A 195 -9.97 -9.64 -15.35
C VAL A 195 -10.36 -8.17 -15.21
N ASN A 196 -11.56 -7.85 -15.63
CA ASN A 196 -12.14 -6.54 -15.34
C ASN A 196 -12.41 -6.43 -13.83
N SER A 197 -11.92 -5.36 -13.19
CA SER A 197 -12.03 -5.18 -11.75
C SER A 197 -13.47 -4.91 -11.25
N GLN A 198 -14.38 -4.54 -12.16
CA GLN A 198 -15.77 -4.25 -11.83
C GLN A 198 -16.66 -5.49 -12.02
N SER A 199 -16.54 -6.17 -13.19
CA SER A 199 -17.41 -7.30 -13.54
C SER A 199 -16.82 -8.66 -13.21
N GLY A 200 -15.51 -8.76 -13.00
CA GLY A 200 -14.80 -10.03 -12.85
C GLY A 200 -14.63 -10.78 -14.17
N GLU A 201 -15.12 -10.25 -15.31
CA GLU A 201 -15.01 -10.89 -16.61
C GLU A 201 -13.57 -10.92 -17.12
N PRO A 202 -13.17 -11.98 -17.84
CA PRO A 202 -11.84 -12.09 -18.39
C PRO A 202 -11.56 -11.00 -19.43
N ILE A 203 -10.37 -10.41 -19.40
CA ILE A 203 -9.91 -9.45 -20.41
C ILE A 203 -9.06 -10.20 -21.43
N ARG A 204 -9.63 -10.50 -22.59
CA ARG A 204 -8.92 -11.09 -23.73
C ARG A 204 -8.00 -10.08 -24.39
N GLY A 205 -6.80 -10.53 -24.79
CA GLY A 205 -5.85 -9.72 -25.56
C GLY A 205 -5.12 -8.64 -24.77
N ALA A 206 -5.28 -8.60 -23.45
CA ALA A 206 -4.48 -7.73 -22.59
C ALA A 206 -2.99 -8.07 -22.74
N LYS A 207 -2.15 -7.04 -22.91
CA LYS A 207 -0.70 -7.21 -22.98
C LYS A 207 -0.12 -7.32 -21.58
N VAL A 208 0.47 -8.45 -21.27
CA VAL A 208 1.20 -8.70 -20.02
C VAL A 208 2.69 -8.68 -20.32
N THR A 209 3.42 -7.75 -19.74
CA THR A 209 4.86 -7.54 -19.94
C THR A 209 5.58 -7.80 -18.64
N VAL A 210 6.57 -8.69 -18.66
CA VAL A 210 7.41 -8.93 -17.49
C VAL A 210 8.60 -7.97 -17.45
N TRP A 211 8.85 -7.41 -16.28
CA TRP A 211 10.04 -6.63 -15.97
C TRP A 211 10.82 -7.35 -14.89
N ARG A 212 12.13 -7.54 -15.10
CA ARG A 212 13.00 -8.25 -14.16
C ARG A 212 14.11 -7.35 -13.66
N ARG A 213 14.52 -7.59 -12.42
CA ARG A 213 15.66 -6.89 -11.83
C ARG A 213 16.95 -7.29 -12.55
N ASP A 214 17.66 -6.29 -13.06
CA ASP A 214 18.99 -6.48 -13.61
C ASP A 214 19.99 -6.78 -12.45
N ARG A 215 20.61 -7.96 -12.48
CA ARG A 215 21.57 -8.40 -11.47
C ARG A 215 22.91 -7.66 -11.55
N ASN A 216 23.23 -7.12 -12.72
CA ASN A 216 24.52 -6.52 -13.03
C ASN A 216 24.50 -4.99 -12.88
N SER A 217 23.32 -4.37 -12.79
CA SER A 217 23.22 -2.91 -12.71
C SER A 217 23.52 -2.36 -11.31
N ARG A 218 24.30 -1.27 -11.29
CA ARG A 218 24.52 -0.42 -10.12
C ARG A 218 24.32 1.05 -10.55
N PRO A 219 23.32 1.78 -10.09
CA PRO A 219 22.22 1.40 -9.19
C PRO A 219 21.30 0.32 -9.79
N ARG A 220 20.50 -0.30 -8.93
CA ARG A 220 19.54 -1.34 -9.31
C ARG A 220 18.56 -0.82 -10.37
N ARG A 221 18.28 -1.62 -11.40
CA ARG A 221 17.34 -1.28 -12.47
C ARG A 221 16.40 -2.46 -12.74
N MET A 222 15.21 -2.15 -13.27
CA MET A 222 14.35 -3.15 -13.88
C MET A 222 14.43 -3.04 -15.39
N LEU A 223 14.54 -4.18 -16.07
CA LEU A 223 14.57 -4.27 -17.52
C LEU A 223 13.32 -4.96 -18.04
N GLN A 224 12.71 -4.36 -19.04
CA GLN A 224 11.62 -4.97 -19.77
C GLN A 224 12.14 -6.21 -20.50
N GLN A 225 11.39 -7.30 -20.38
CA GLN A 225 11.67 -8.58 -21.03
C GLN A 225 10.53 -8.90 -22.02
N GLU A 226 10.11 -10.15 -22.04
CA GLU A 226 9.06 -10.65 -22.90
C GLU A 226 7.67 -10.09 -22.57
N SER A 227 6.77 -10.18 -23.53
CA SER A 227 5.36 -9.85 -23.37
C SER A 227 4.50 -10.93 -24.03
N VAL A 228 3.36 -11.22 -23.43
CA VAL A 228 2.34 -12.09 -23.99
C VAL A 228 1.00 -11.37 -24.02
N LYS A 229 0.05 -11.90 -24.76
CA LYS A 229 -1.36 -11.48 -24.70
C LYS A 229 -2.17 -12.54 -23.98
N THR A 230 -3.14 -12.12 -23.20
CA THR A 230 -4.11 -13.02 -22.57
C THR A 230 -4.98 -13.71 -23.62
N ASP A 231 -5.35 -14.95 -23.33
CA ASP A 231 -6.28 -15.74 -24.14
C ASP A 231 -7.77 -15.32 -23.93
N GLN A 232 -8.71 -16.14 -24.41
CA GLN A 232 -10.15 -15.89 -24.29
C GLN A 232 -10.65 -15.91 -22.83
N ASP A 233 -9.96 -16.63 -21.96
CA ASP A 233 -10.27 -16.76 -20.53
C ASP A 233 -9.49 -15.74 -19.67
N GLY A 234 -8.81 -14.79 -20.33
CA GLY A 234 -7.96 -13.81 -19.66
C GLY A 234 -6.67 -14.40 -19.10
N HIS A 235 -6.35 -15.66 -19.40
CA HIS A 235 -5.17 -16.34 -18.87
C HIS A 235 -3.88 -15.89 -19.59
N TYR A 236 -2.79 -15.79 -18.83
CA TYR A 236 -1.44 -15.56 -19.35
C TYR A 236 -0.44 -16.53 -18.74
N GLU A 237 0.60 -16.82 -19.52
CA GLU A 237 1.74 -17.62 -19.09
C GLU A 237 3.03 -16.99 -19.61
N LEU A 238 3.95 -16.69 -18.70
CA LEU A 238 5.27 -16.12 -18.97
C LEU A 238 6.35 -16.98 -18.32
N LYS A 239 7.51 -17.06 -18.93
CA LYS A 239 8.67 -17.73 -18.31
C LYS A 239 9.08 -16.96 -17.05
N ALA A 240 9.44 -17.67 -16.00
CA ALA A 240 10.02 -17.11 -14.79
C ALA A 240 11.46 -17.56 -14.62
N GLU A 241 12.30 -16.73 -14.03
CA GLU A 241 13.66 -17.08 -13.65
C GLU A 241 13.74 -17.24 -12.13
N SER A 242 14.23 -18.40 -11.69
CA SER A 242 14.33 -18.69 -10.26
C SER A 242 15.23 -17.69 -9.54
N GLY A 243 14.76 -17.19 -8.39
CA GLY A 243 15.49 -16.27 -7.51
C GLY A 243 15.56 -14.83 -8.02
N GLN A 244 14.94 -14.51 -9.15
CA GLN A 244 14.90 -13.16 -9.70
C GLN A 244 13.60 -12.47 -9.35
N GLU A 245 13.69 -11.22 -8.92
CA GLU A 245 12.55 -10.37 -8.68
C GLU A 245 11.97 -9.89 -10.01
N ALA A 246 10.67 -10.05 -10.17
CA ALA A 246 9.93 -9.62 -11.34
C ALA A 246 8.66 -8.88 -10.97
N VAL A 247 8.21 -8.00 -11.83
CA VAL A 247 6.90 -7.35 -11.80
C VAL A 247 6.24 -7.49 -13.18
N LEU A 248 4.92 -7.53 -13.20
CA LEU A 248 4.16 -7.55 -14.44
C LEU A 248 3.50 -6.19 -14.67
N VAL A 249 3.65 -5.68 -15.87
CA VAL A 249 2.91 -4.50 -16.35
C VAL A 249 1.82 -5.03 -17.29
N VAL A 250 0.58 -4.85 -16.90
CA VAL A 250 -0.57 -5.24 -17.70
C VAL A 250 -1.17 -3.99 -18.35
N THR A 251 -1.46 -4.06 -19.64
CA THR A 251 -2.07 -2.97 -20.39
C THR A 251 -3.20 -3.53 -21.25
N SER A 252 -4.35 -2.90 -21.20
CA SER A 252 -5.49 -3.19 -22.07
C SER A 252 -6.24 -1.91 -22.43
N LYS A 253 -6.97 -1.97 -23.55
CA LYS A 253 -7.90 -0.91 -23.94
C LYS A 253 -9.31 -1.37 -23.56
N ILE A 254 -9.96 -0.64 -22.68
CA ILE A 254 -11.32 -0.90 -22.19
C ILE A 254 -12.13 0.37 -22.48
N ASP A 255 -13.25 0.23 -23.17
CA ASP A 255 -14.15 1.34 -23.56
C ASP A 255 -13.42 2.54 -24.20
N GLY A 256 -12.46 2.22 -25.07
CA GLY A 256 -11.68 3.24 -25.77
C GLY A 256 -10.49 3.81 -24.96
N THR A 257 -10.41 3.57 -23.67
CA THR A 257 -9.39 4.11 -22.77
C THR A 257 -8.31 3.08 -22.45
N ILE A 258 -7.06 3.53 -22.38
CA ILE A 258 -5.94 2.66 -22.01
C ILE A 258 -5.86 2.56 -20.49
N HIS A 259 -6.06 1.35 -19.99
CA HIS A 259 -5.86 1.00 -18.60
C HIS A 259 -4.52 0.28 -18.42
N ARG A 260 -3.88 0.51 -17.29
CA ARG A 260 -2.64 -0.15 -16.90
C ARG A 260 -2.69 -0.57 -15.43
N MET A 261 -1.95 -1.63 -15.13
CA MET A 261 -1.75 -2.12 -13.77
C MET A 261 -0.34 -2.67 -13.65
N LEU A 262 0.29 -2.43 -12.50
CA LEU A 262 1.58 -3.01 -12.12
C LEU A 262 1.36 -3.95 -10.94
N THR A 263 1.83 -5.20 -11.04
CA THR A 263 1.76 -6.14 -9.92
C THR A 263 2.79 -5.78 -8.83
N GLU A 264 2.62 -6.34 -7.62
CA GLU A 264 3.70 -6.29 -6.63
C GLU A 264 4.92 -7.06 -7.12
N PRO A 265 6.13 -6.67 -6.68
CA PRO A 265 7.33 -7.44 -6.96
C PRO A 265 7.25 -8.83 -6.35
N GLU A 266 7.43 -9.82 -7.18
CA GLU A 266 7.46 -11.22 -6.75
C GLU A 266 8.82 -11.82 -7.02
N ARG A 267 9.30 -12.66 -6.07
CA ARG A 267 10.47 -13.52 -6.28
C ARG A 267 10.01 -14.94 -6.47
N PHE A 268 10.33 -15.47 -7.61
CA PHE A 268 10.04 -16.86 -7.95
C PHE A 268 11.16 -17.78 -7.42
N TRP A 269 10.78 -18.76 -6.60
CA TRP A 269 11.72 -19.78 -6.12
C TRP A 269 11.30 -21.14 -6.68
N GLN A 270 12.14 -21.72 -7.54
CA GLN A 270 11.93 -23.08 -7.99
C GLN A 270 12.17 -24.04 -6.80
N ARG A 271 11.13 -24.62 -6.25
CA ARG A 271 11.29 -25.69 -5.25
C ARG A 271 11.80 -26.96 -5.92
N GLN A 272 12.80 -27.60 -5.31
CA GLN A 272 13.15 -28.97 -5.67
C GLN A 272 11.94 -29.89 -5.46
N ARG A 273 11.73 -30.78 -6.43
CA ARG A 273 10.65 -31.76 -6.41
C ARG A 273 10.62 -32.54 -5.10
N THR A 274 9.61 -32.34 -4.29
CA THR A 274 9.12 -33.39 -3.38
C THR A 274 8.00 -34.11 -4.11
N SER A 275 8.09 -35.43 -4.16
CA SER A 275 7.19 -36.33 -4.89
C SER A 275 5.77 -36.45 -4.32
N GLN A 276 5.37 -35.58 -3.40
CA GLN A 276 4.02 -35.55 -2.85
C GLN A 276 3.12 -34.66 -3.68
N VAL A 277 2.06 -35.24 -4.21
CA VAL A 277 0.93 -34.50 -4.84
C VAL A 277 0.20 -33.75 -3.73
N GLN A 278 0.50 -32.48 -3.56
CA GLN A 278 -0.31 -31.60 -2.72
C GLN A 278 -1.43 -31.01 -3.57
N ARG A 279 -2.67 -31.24 -3.18
CA ARG A 279 -3.83 -30.56 -3.75
C ARG A 279 -4.08 -29.30 -2.93
N SER A 280 -4.13 -28.15 -3.57
CA SER A 280 -4.52 -26.88 -2.94
C SER A 280 -5.61 -26.22 -3.76
N ILE A 281 -6.53 -25.57 -3.08
CA ILE A 281 -7.52 -24.73 -3.70
C ILE A 281 -7.10 -23.29 -3.41
N VAL A 282 -6.92 -22.48 -4.44
CA VAL A 282 -6.69 -21.06 -4.30
C VAL A 282 -8.02 -20.36 -4.55
N LEU A 283 -8.56 -19.72 -3.51
CA LEU A 283 -9.73 -18.85 -3.64
C LEU A 283 -9.24 -17.43 -3.89
N MET A 284 -9.75 -16.85 -4.94
CA MET A 284 -9.43 -15.49 -5.36
C MET A 284 -10.69 -14.67 -5.33
N THR A 285 -10.61 -13.49 -4.73
CA THR A 285 -11.70 -12.52 -4.72
C THR A 285 -11.36 -11.36 -5.64
N ASP A 286 -12.38 -10.74 -6.21
CA ASP A 286 -12.25 -9.53 -7.06
C ASP A 286 -11.70 -8.33 -6.29
N ARG A 287 -11.73 -8.36 -4.94
CA ARG A 287 -11.23 -7.30 -4.05
C ARG A 287 -10.61 -7.87 -2.79
N GLY A 288 -9.73 -7.09 -2.18
CA GLY A 288 -9.10 -7.44 -0.88
C GLY A 288 -9.97 -7.11 0.34
N ILE A 289 -10.94 -6.19 0.21
CA ILE A 289 -11.80 -5.71 1.30
C ILE A 289 -13.22 -5.52 0.76
N TYR A 290 -14.24 -5.96 1.53
CA TYR A 290 -15.65 -5.84 1.20
C TYR A 290 -16.40 -5.12 2.32
N ARG A 291 -17.42 -4.34 1.93
CA ARG A 291 -18.39 -3.77 2.87
C ARG A 291 -19.52 -4.76 3.14
N PRO A 292 -20.21 -4.66 4.29
CA PRO A 292 -21.44 -5.41 4.51
C PRO A 292 -22.43 -5.22 3.34
N SER A 293 -23.03 -6.32 2.89
CA SER A 293 -23.96 -6.36 1.76
C SER A 293 -23.38 -6.11 0.37
N GLN A 294 -22.07 -5.99 0.23
CA GLN A 294 -21.42 -5.93 -1.07
C GLN A 294 -21.35 -7.33 -1.68
N GLN A 295 -21.61 -7.43 -2.99
CA GLN A 295 -21.50 -8.69 -3.70
C GLN A 295 -20.03 -9.09 -3.83
N LEU A 296 -19.71 -10.31 -3.43
CA LEU A 296 -18.39 -10.91 -3.52
C LEU A 296 -18.34 -11.80 -4.76
N HIS A 297 -17.44 -11.48 -5.69
CA HIS A 297 -17.09 -12.36 -6.78
C HIS A 297 -15.83 -13.14 -6.42
N PHE A 298 -15.88 -14.44 -6.55
CA PHE A 298 -14.72 -15.30 -6.29
C PHE A 298 -14.53 -16.33 -7.39
N LYS A 299 -13.28 -16.71 -7.61
CA LYS A 299 -12.89 -17.80 -8.47
C LYS A 299 -12.04 -18.78 -7.66
N GLY A 300 -12.42 -20.06 -7.67
CA GLY A 300 -11.61 -21.15 -7.13
C GLY A 300 -10.85 -21.81 -8.27
N ILE A 301 -9.57 -22.08 -8.07
CA ILE A 301 -8.71 -22.85 -8.99
C ILE A 301 -8.05 -23.97 -8.22
#